data_37413d5ed1b81b35519de738ea96af38
#
_entry.id   37413d5ed1b81b35519de738ea96af38
#
_cell.length_a   1.000
_cell.length_b   1.000
_cell.length_c   1.000
_cell.angle_alpha   90.00
_cell.angle_beta   90.00
_cell.angle_gamma   90.00
#
_symmetry.space_group_name_H-M   'P 1'
#
loop_
_entity.id
_entity.type
_entity.pdbx_description
1 polymer ?
#
loop_
_entity_poly.entity_id
_entity_poly.type
_entity_poly.pdbx_seq_one_letter_code
_entity_poly.pdbx_strand_id
1 'polypeptide(L)'
;MKMHRRDFIATTSALITGLGASTSAVQESQQPGAAKPAKVPTRAAKVERAFKAPDIHPNALEAAPDGLWIGDQVSERVFKVDWQTGKVLHELQTESHNTSGIAVGADFLWLSANGGVSGRRPPRPTDKPFGEVFQADPKTGKTVKVHQLPWGGGVHGITFVPQTQTLWVTALSIQALAEVDPKDFRILRMRPAPGDRAHGLDWDNGAIWLLFAGDHLVQKIDPASGKVLEVVTLSATADPDPHGMCIHDGYIYYCDAGLTATTPGSAPGWICRFKMV
;
A
#
# COMPACT_ATOMS: atom_id res chain seq x y z
N MET A 1 20.17 -8.80 49.72
CA MET A 1 19.54 -9.92 50.43
C MET A 1 19.29 -11.01 49.38
N LYS A 2 20.14 -12.04 49.37
CA LYS A 2 20.11 -13.19 48.46
C LYS A 2 19.09 -14.20 48.99
N MET A 3 18.21 -14.71 48.12
CA MET A 3 17.44 -15.92 48.45
C MET A 3 17.63 -16.99 47.37
N HIS A 4 17.98 -18.18 47.89
CA HIS A 4 18.38 -19.39 47.17
C HIS A 4 17.19 -20.16 46.58
N ARG A 5 17.49 -20.80 45.44
CA ARG A 5 16.73 -21.95 44.91
C ARG A 5 16.75 -23.13 45.89
N ARG A 6 15.68 -23.90 45.94
CA ARG A 6 15.67 -25.28 46.44
C ARG A 6 14.86 -26.16 45.51
N ASP A 7 15.55 -27.23 45.12
CA ASP A 7 15.09 -28.34 44.30
C ASP A 7 14.04 -29.17 45.04
N PHE A 8 13.10 -29.74 44.29
CA PHE A 8 12.30 -30.89 44.74
C PHE A 8 12.33 -31.97 43.64
N ILE A 9 13.08 -33.02 43.90
CA ILE A 9 13.06 -34.31 43.24
C ILE A 9 12.09 -35.19 44.02
N ALA A 10 11.10 -35.75 43.38
CA ALA A 10 10.31 -36.87 43.90
C ALA A 10 10.20 -37.97 42.85
N THR A 11 10.96 -39.00 43.07
CA THR A 11 10.90 -40.30 42.38
C THR A 11 9.69 -41.10 42.86
N THR A 12 8.88 -41.58 41.93
CA THR A 12 7.97 -42.68 42.19
C THR A 12 8.03 -43.69 41.05
N SER A 13 8.64 -44.82 41.34
CA SER A 13 8.62 -46.02 40.49
C SER A 13 7.30 -46.78 40.68
N ALA A 14 6.62 -47.08 39.60
CA ALA A 14 5.54 -48.06 39.60
C ALA A 14 5.78 -49.07 38.46
N LEU A 15 5.98 -50.33 38.87
CA LEU A 15 5.96 -51.49 37.99
C LEU A 15 4.54 -51.66 37.44
N ILE A 16 4.41 -51.87 36.13
CA ILE A 16 3.25 -52.47 35.52
C ILE A 16 3.70 -53.58 34.56
N THR A 17 3.31 -54.76 34.90
CA THR A 17 3.47 -56.02 34.20
C THR A 17 2.65 -56.04 32.90
N GLY A 18 3.18 -56.74 31.91
CA GLY A 18 2.77 -56.79 30.52
C GLY A 18 1.34 -57.19 30.20
N LEU A 19 0.89 -56.69 29.07
CA LEU A 19 -0.19 -57.26 28.26
C LEU A 19 0.17 -57.06 26.79
N GLY A 20 -0.04 -58.10 26.00
CA GLY A 20 0.43 -58.32 24.66
C GLY A 20 0.07 -57.20 23.68
N ALA A 21 1.02 -56.78 22.89
CA ALA A 21 0.88 -55.85 21.78
C ALA A 21 0.37 -56.60 20.53
N SER A 22 -0.90 -56.38 20.17
CA SER A 22 -1.38 -56.64 18.82
C SER A 22 -0.90 -55.52 17.93
N THR A 23 0.06 -55.80 17.05
CA THR A 23 0.53 -54.86 16.02
C THR A 23 -0.54 -54.75 14.92
N SER A 24 -1.48 -53.83 15.06
CA SER A 24 -2.28 -53.37 13.91
C SER A 24 -1.38 -52.49 13.04
N ALA A 25 -1.04 -52.95 11.84
CA ALA A 25 -0.37 -52.16 10.84
C ALA A 25 -1.26 -50.96 10.48
N VAL A 26 -0.87 -49.78 10.91
CA VAL A 26 -1.47 -48.54 10.46
C VAL A 26 -1.05 -48.37 9.01
N GLN A 27 -1.99 -48.58 8.09
CA GLN A 27 -1.80 -48.32 6.67
C GLN A 27 -1.66 -46.79 6.50
N GLU A 28 -0.46 -46.34 6.26
CA GLU A 28 -0.12 -44.95 5.97
C GLU A 28 -0.86 -44.54 4.70
N SER A 29 -1.98 -43.85 4.83
CA SER A 29 -2.68 -43.28 3.68
C SER A 29 -1.78 -42.22 3.06
N GLN A 30 -1.21 -42.53 1.90
CA GLN A 30 -0.51 -41.55 1.06
C GLN A 30 -1.48 -40.42 0.74
N GLN A 31 -1.29 -39.28 1.39
CA GLN A 31 -1.96 -38.03 0.97
C GLN A 31 -1.54 -37.74 -0.47
N PRO A 32 -2.49 -37.42 -1.36
CA PRO A 32 -2.14 -36.98 -2.71
C PRO A 32 -1.17 -35.83 -2.59
N GLY A 33 0.01 -35.97 -3.20
CA GLY A 33 1.08 -34.96 -3.14
C GLY A 33 0.51 -33.60 -3.49
N ALA A 34 0.68 -32.62 -2.59
CA ALA A 34 0.26 -31.24 -2.83
C ALA A 34 0.87 -30.80 -4.17
N ALA A 35 0.00 -30.41 -5.11
CA ALA A 35 0.44 -29.90 -6.40
C ALA A 35 1.41 -28.75 -6.15
N LYS A 36 2.58 -28.76 -6.82
CA LYS A 36 3.54 -27.65 -6.74
C LYS A 36 2.76 -26.36 -7.04
N PRO A 37 2.92 -25.30 -6.22
CA PRO A 37 2.24 -24.05 -6.47
C PRO A 37 2.61 -23.58 -7.90
N ALA A 38 1.60 -23.23 -8.69
CA ALA A 38 1.81 -22.73 -10.03
C ALA A 38 2.71 -21.49 -9.95
N LYS A 39 3.72 -21.41 -10.83
CA LYS A 39 4.62 -20.27 -10.89
C LYS A 39 3.80 -19.03 -11.28
N VAL A 40 3.85 -17.99 -10.46
CA VAL A 40 3.17 -16.72 -10.75
C VAL A 40 3.77 -16.11 -12.02
N PRO A 41 2.95 -15.73 -13.02
CA PRO A 41 3.42 -15.01 -14.20
C PRO A 41 4.21 -13.76 -13.80
N THR A 42 5.42 -13.62 -14.35
CA THR A 42 6.30 -12.49 -14.03
C THR A 42 6.87 -11.92 -15.30
N ARG A 43 6.84 -10.59 -15.45
CA ARG A 43 7.41 -9.86 -16.58
C ARG A 43 8.10 -8.58 -16.12
N ALA A 44 9.04 -8.07 -16.93
CA ALA A 44 9.65 -6.77 -16.73
C ALA A 44 8.80 -5.66 -17.36
N ALA A 45 8.69 -4.52 -16.69
CA ALA A 45 8.11 -3.31 -17.25
C ALA A 45 9.01 -2.71 -18.34
N LYS A 46 8.38 -2.04 -19.31
CA LYS A 46 9.06 -1.09 -20.20
C LYS A 46 8.60 0.30 -19.81
N VAL A 47 9.39 0.95 -18.97
CA VAL A 47 9.02 2.23 -18.36
C VAL A 47 9.24 3.39 -19.34
N GLU A 48 8.26 4.27 -19.43
CA GLU A 48 8.29 5.52 -20.16
C GLU A 48 8.12 6.69 -19.17
N ARG A 49 8.89 7.75 -19.34
CA ARG A 49 8.66 9.02 -18.65
C ARG A 49 7.61 9.82 -19.42
N ALA A 50 6.43 10.03 -18.81
CA ALA A 50 5.33 10.74 -19.45
C ALA A 50 5.53 12.26 -19.40
N PHE A 51 5.59 12.83 -18.21
CA PHE A 51 5.81 14.28 -17.99
C PHE A 51 6.36 14.53 -16.57
N LYS A 52 6.79 15.76 -16.32
CA LYS A 52 7.21 16.21 -14.98
C LYS A 52 5.99 16.49 -14.11
N ALA A 53 6.06 16.08 -12.85
CA ALA A 53 5.10 16.50 -11.86
C ALA A 53 5.08 18.01 -11.67
N PRO A 54 3.96 18.61 -11.24
CA PRO A 54 3.87 20.06 -11.04
C PRO A 54 4.65 20.55 -9.84
N ASP A 55 5.00 19.69 -8.89
CA ASP A 55 5.76 20.02 -7.70
C ASP A 55 6.88 19.01 -7.43
N ILE A 56 7.67 19.21 -6.38
CA ILE A 56 9.00 18.59 -6.19
C ILE A 56 8.96 17.15 -5.74
N HIS A 57 7.87 16.70 -5.05
CA HIS A 57 7.84 15.38 -4.44
C HIS A 57 6.49 14.68 -4.63
N PRO A 58 6.14 14.31 -5.88
CA PRO A 58 4.93 13.56 -6.13
C PRO A 58 5.01 12.20 -5.43
N ASN A 59 4.02 11.87 -4.61
CA ASN A 59 4.05 10.65 -3.80
C ASN A 59 2.75 9.85 -3.85
N ALA A 60 1.69 10.41 -4.43
CA ALA A 60 0.38 9.80 -4.56
C ALA A 60 -0.21 10.08 -5.94
N LEU A 61 -0.85 9.08 -6.55
CA LEU A 61 -1.54 9.20 -7.83
C LEU A 61 -2.95 8.61 -7.73
N GLU A 62 -3.89 9.24 -8.45
CA GLU A 62 -5.23 8.72 -8.67
C GLU A 62 -5.75 9.11 -10.05
N ALA A 63 -6.34 8.15 -10.73
CA ALA A 63 -6.90 8.35 -12.05
C ALA A 63 -8.31 8.96 -11.99
N ALA A 64 -8.56 9.98 -12.82
CA ALA A 64 -9.91 10.47 -13.09
C ALA A 64 -10.13 10.55 -14.61
N PRO A 65 -11.38 10.46 -15.09
CA PRO A 65 -11.66 10.50 -16.53
C PRO A 65 -11.10 11.74 -17.24
N ASP A 66 -11.03 12.85 -16.54
CA ASP A 66 -10.66 14.18 -17.05
C ASP A 66 -9.28 14.66 -16.58
N GLY A 67 -8.45 13.78 -15.99
CA GLY A 67 -7.08 14.14 -15.57
C GLY A 67 -6.51 13.24 -14.50
N LEU A 68 -5.22 13.37 -14.27
CA LEU A 68 -4.49 12.67 -13.22
C LEU A 68 -4.41 13.53 -11.96
N TRP A 69 -4.84 13.00 -10.83
CA TRP A 69 -4.59 13.59 -9.53
C TRP A 69 -3.20 13.20 -9.02
N ILE A 70 -2.46 14.17 -8.52
CA ILE A 70 -1.10 14.02 -7.98
C ILE A 70 -1.05 14.67 -6.60
N GLY A 71 -0.72 13.90 -5.58
CA GLY A 71 -0.45 14.41 -4.23
C GLY A 71 1.05 14.63 -4.03
N ASP A 72 1.44 15.84 -3.62
CA ASP A 72 2.83 16.18 -3.27
C ASP A 72 3.05 16.07 -1.77
N GLN A 73 4.08 15.34 -1.37
CA GLN A 73 4.36 15.03 0.03
C GLN A 73 5.02 16.19 0.79
N VAL A 74 5.63 17.14 0.10
CA VAL A 74 6.36 18.25 0.72
C VAL A 74 5.49 19.49 0.85
N SER A 75 4.83 19.90 -0.22
CA SER A 75 3.93 21.05 -0.21
C SER A 75 2.56 20.75 0.39
N GLU A 76 2.19 19.46 0.48
CA GLU A 76 0.86 18.98 0.89
C GLU A 76 -0.26 19.52 -0.01
N ARG A 77 0.09 19.79 -1.25
CA ARG A 77 -0.84 20.16 -2.30
C ARG A 77 -1.27 18.94 -3.08
N VAL A 78 -2.45 19.05 -3.66
CA VAL A 78 -2.98 18.09 -4.61
C VAL A 78 -3.24 18.81 -5.91
N PHE A 79 -2.72 18.25 -7.00
CA PHE A 79 -2.86 18.79 -8.34
C PHE A 79 -3.70 17.82 -9.19
N LYS A 80 -4.58 18.37 -10.01
CA LYS A 80 -5.15 17.64 -11.13
C LYS A 80 -4.48 18.11 -12.41
N VAL A 81 -3.93 17.20 -13.18
CA VAL A 81 -3.21 17.54 -14.40
C VAL A 81 -3.81 16.85 -15.62
N ASP A 82 -3.63 17.44 -16.77
CA ASP A 82 -3.99 16.87 -18.06
C ASP A 82 -3.15 15.62 -18.37
N TRP A 83 -3.78 14.56 -18.83
CA TRP A 83 -3.17 13.26 -19.08
C TRP A 83 -2.04 13.26 -20.11
N GLN A 84 -2.10 14.16 -21.10
CA GLN A 84 -1.16 14.18 -22.19
C GLN A 84 0.03 15.11 -21.93
N THR A 85 -0.26 16.26 -21.33
CA THR A 85 0.70 17.35 -21.21
C THR A 85 1.27 17.56 -19.82
N GLY A 86 0.62 17.01 -18.78
CA GLY A 86 0.94 17.29 -17.38
C GLY A 86 0.59 18.71 -16.94
N LYS A 87 -0.12 19.50 -17.80
CA LYS A 87 -0.55 20.86 -17.44
C LYS A 87 -1.53 20.81 -16.28
N VAL A 88 -1.31 21.66 -15.27
CA VAL A 88 -2.18 21.80 -14.13
C VAL A 88 -3.56 22.33 -14.57
N LEU A 89 -4.59 21.56 -14.28
CA LEU A 89 -6.01 21.88 -14.49
C LEU A 89 -6.66 22.41 -13.21
N HIS A 90 -6.22 21.89 -12.07
CA HIS A 90 -6.73 22.27 -10.76
C HIS A 90 -5.66 22.06 -9.68
N GLU A 91 -5.63 22.94 -8.69
CA GLU A 91 -4.70 22.89 -7.56
C GLU A 91 -5.45 23.11 -6.25
N LEU A 92 -5.16 22.29 -5.26
CA LEU A 92 -5.76 22.35 -3.93
C LEU A 92 -4.66 22.37 -2.86
N GLN A 93 -4.78 23.27 -1.90
CA GLN A 93 -4.05 23.14 -0.64
C GLN A 93 -4.87 22.25 0.29
N THR A 94 -4.26 21.21 0.85
CA THR A 94 -4.91 20.29 1.77
C THR A 94 -4.40 20.44 3.19
N GLU A 95 -5.13 19.85 4.15
CA GLU A 95 -4.73 19.77 5.56
C GLU A 95 -4.04 18.42 5.88
N SER A 96 -3.87 17.56 4.88
CA SER A 96 -3.12 16.31 5.01
C SER A 96 -1.65 16.60 5.36
N HIS A 97 -0.99 15.63 5.97
CA HIS A 97 0.42 15.74 6.33
C HIS A 97 1.16 14.46 5.94
N ASN A 98 2.32 14.60 5.30
CA ASN A 98 3.08 13.46 4.78
C ASN A 98 2.23 12.59 3.84
N THR A 99 1.55 13.24 2.89
CA THR A 99 0.60 12.61 1.96
C THR A 99 1.29 11.54 1.12
N SER A 100 0.78 10.31 1.17
CA SER A 100 1.40 9.14 0.55
C SER A 100 0.45 8.34 -0.35
N GLY A 101 -0.83 8.63 -0.32
CA GLY A 101 -1.83 8.04 -1.20
C GLY A 101 -3.02 8.96 -1.39
N ILE A 102 -3.70 8.79 -2.51
CA ILE A 102 -4.88 9.55 -2.90
C ILE A 102 -5.88 8.62 -3.58
N ALA A 103 -7.16 8.81 -3.32
CA ALA A 103 -8.26 8.18 -4.04
C ALA A 103 -9.41 9.16 -4.22
N VAL A 104 -10.21 8.96 -5.27
CA VAL A 104 -11.45 9.71 -5.52
C VAL A 104 -12.63 8.76 -5.52
N GLY A 105 -13.61 9.00 -4.68
CA GLY A 105 -14.81 8.17 -4.64
C GLY A 105 -15.79 8.60 -3.56
N ALA A 106 -17.05 8.19 -3.72
CA ALA A 106 -18.16 8.58 -2.84
C ALA A 106 -18.27 10.11 -2.64
N ASP A 107 -18.02 10.88 -3.71
CA ASP A 107 -18.02 12.35 -3.75
C ASP A 107 -16.88 13.03 -2.97
N PHE A 108 -15.88 12.29 -2.54
CA PHE A 108 -14.75 12.79 -1.75
C PHE A 108 -13.39 12.52 -2.40
N LEU A 109 -12.44 13.34 -1.96
CA LEU A 109 -11.01 13.11 -2.10
C LEU A 109 -10.51 12.47 -0.80
N TRP A 110 -9.89 11.31 -0.92
CA TRP A 110 -9.32 10.57 0.21
C TRP A 110 -7.80 10.68 0.17
N LEU A 111 -7.20 11.15 1.25
CA LEU A 111 -5.77 11.36 1.35
C LEU A 111 -5.21 10.54 2.51
N SER A 112 -4.35 9.59 2.21
CA SER A 112 -3.62 8.87 3.25
C SER A 112 -2.38 9.64 3.68
N ALA A 113 -2.38 10.05 4.94
CA ALA A 113 -1.28 10.74 5.61
C ALA A 113 -0.47 9.72 6.41
N ASN A 114 0.80 9.51 6.06
CA ASN A 114 1.60 8.47 6.72
C ASN A 114 2.05 8.82 8.14
N GLY A 115 1.80 10.04 8.59
CA GLY A 115 2.26 10.53 9.89
C GLY A 115 3.74 10.90 9.91
N GLY A 116 4.12 11.66 10.91
CA GLY A 116 5.47 12.18 11.04
C GLY A 116 5.86 13.13 9.92
N VAL A 117 6.69 14.10 10.23
CA VAL A 117 7.29 14.96 9.21
C VAL A 117 8.68 14.43 8.94
N SER A 118 8.92 13.91 7.76
CA SER A 118 10.16 13.21 7.38
C SER A 118 11.40 14.13 7.24
N GLY A 119 11.41 15.31 7.85
CA GLY A 119 12.48 16.29 7.71
C GLY A 119 12.51 16.99 6.34
N ARG A 120 11.56 16.70 5.46
CA ARG A 120 11.49 17.24 4.09
C ARG A 120 10.93 18.66 4.03
N ARG A 121 10.25 19.08 5.06
CA ARG A 121 9.74 20.44 5.28
C ARG A 121 9.76 20.80 6.78
N PRO A 122 9.65 22.09 7.12
CA PRO A 122 9.46 22.49 8.52
C PRO A 122 8.19 21.88 9.12
N PRO A 123 8.19 21.49 10.41
CA PRO A 123 7.00 21.02 11.11
C PRO A 123 5.90 22.09 11.13
N ARG A 124 4.65 21.64 11.03
CA ARG A 124 3.45 22.48 11.21
C ARG A 124 2.75 22.11 12.52
N PRO A 125 2.02 23.02 13.17
CA PRO A 125 1.29 22.70 14.41
C PRO A 125 0.22 21.61 14.23
N THR A 126 -0.25 21.39 13.00
CA THR A 126 -1.24 20.38 12.63
C THR A 126 -0.65 19.01 12.36
N ASP A 127 0.67 18.87 12.23
CA ASP A 127 1.33 17.59 11.97
C ASP A 127 1.10 16.61 13.12
N LYS A 128 0.85 15.35 12.75
CA LYS A 128 0.67 14.25 13.70
C LYS A 128 1.82 13.26 13.59
N PRO A 129 2.19 12.58 14.69
CA PRO A 129 3.23 11.56 14.66
C PRO A 129 2.75 10.21 14.10
N PHE A 130 1.46 10.05 13.87
CA PHE A 130 0.82 8.82 13.41
C PHE A 130 0.04 9.04 12.10
N GLY A 131 -0.22 7.95 11.38
CA GLY A 131 -0.96 7.98 10.13
C GLY A 131 -2.46 8.18 10.34
N GLU A 132 -3.07 8.90 9.41
CA GLU A 132 -4.51 9.19 9.36
C GLU A 132 -4.99 9.15 7.90
N VAL A 133 -6.30 9.10 7.69
CA VAL A 133 -6.89 9.32 6.36
C VAL A 133 -7.83 10.52 6.41
N PHE A 134 -7.58 11.48 5.54
CA PHE A 134 -8.38 12.68 5.39
C PHE A 134 -9.44 12.46 4.32
N GLN A 135 -10.68 12.68 4.67
CA GLN A 135 -11.80 12.80 3.74
C GLN A 135 -12.00 14.27 3.44
N ALA A 136 -11.73 14.69 2.22
CA ALA A 136 -11.74 16.09 1.83
C ALA A 136 -12.73 16.38 0.69
N ASP A 137 -13.18 17.61 0.59
CA ASP A 137 -13.96 18.11 -0.53
C ASP A 137 -13.06 18.22 -1.78
N PRO A 138 -13.40 17.56 -2.92
CA PRO A 138 -12.54 17.52 -4.10
C PRO A 138 -12.46 18.85 -4.86
N LYS A 139 -13.29 19.84 -4.52
CA LYS A 139 -13.29 21.18 -5.15
C LYS A 139 -12.44 22.18 -4.36
N THR A 140 -12.38 22.02 -3.05
CA THR A 140 -11.75 23.01 -2.16
C THR A 140 -10.54 22.49 -1.40
N GLY A 141 -10.33 21.17 -1.34
CA GLY A 141 -9.28 20.54 -0.54
C GLY A 141 -9.56 20.55 0.97
N LYS A 142 -10.68 21.15 1.41
CA LYS A 142 -11.01 21.24 2.83
C LYS A 142 -11.40 19.89 3.41
N THR A 143 -10.86 19.58 4.56
CA THR A 143 -11.18 18.37 5.30
C THR A 143 -12.62 18.39 5.80
N VAL A 144 -13.35 17.32 5.47
CA VAL A 144 -14.70 17.06 5.97
C VAL A 144 -14.62 16.17 7.22
N LYS A 145 -13.72 15.18 7.20
CA LYS A 145 -13.53 14.24 8.30
C LYS A 145 -12.11 13.69 8.30
N VAL A 146 -11.60 13.35 9.47
CA VAL A 146 -10.34 12.61 9.64
C VAL A 146 -10.66 11.25 10.24
N HIS A 147 -10.08 10.21 9.65
CA HIS A 147 -10.27 8.83 10.09
C HIS A 147 -8.96 8.31 10.69
N GLN A 148 -9.06 7.74 11.89
CA GLN A 148 -7.97 7.04 12.53
C GLN A 148 -7.78 5.66 11.92
N LEU A 149 -6.53 5.22 11.79
CA LEU A 149 -6.23 3.89 11.27
C LEU A 149 -6.45 2.83 12.35
N PRO A 150 -7.30 1.81 12.11
CA PRO A 150 -7.61 0.78 13.12
C PRO A 150 -6.39 -0.03 13.59
N TRP A 151 -5.31 -0.04 12.80
CA TRP A 151 -4.03 -0.72 13.13
C TRP A 151 -2.98 0.21 13.75
N GLY A 152 -3.33 1.44 14.08
CA GLY A 152 -2.50 2.37 14.85
C GLY A 152 -1.49 3.18 14.05
N GLY A 153 -1.34 2.96 12.75
CA GLY A 153 -0.44 3.78 11.93
C GLY A 153 0.21 3.06 10.75
N GLY A 154 0.97 3.80 9.96
CA GLY A 154 1.61 3.33 8.73
C GLY A 154 0.59 3.11 7.61
N VAL A 155 0.52 4.09 6.70
CA VAL A 155 -0.35 4.03 5.52
C VAL A 155 0.34 4.71 4.34
N HIS A 156 0.27 4.08 3.15
CA HIS A 156 0.65 4.75 1.92
C HIS A 156 -0.52 4.73 0.93
N GLY A 157 -0.66 3.67 0.13
CA GLY A 157 -1.69 3.59 -0.90
C GLY A 157 -3.10 3.50 -0.34
N ILE A 158 -4.02 4.09 -1.08
CA ILE A 158 -5.46 4.03 -0.88
C ILE A 158 -6.15 4.02 -2.24
N THR A 159 -7.20 3.21 -2.42
CA THR A 159 -8.04 3.22 -3.61
C THR A 159 -9.51 3.02 -3.24
N PHE A 160 -10.41 3.61 -4.00
CA PHE A 160 -11.85 3.44 -3.83
C PHE A 160 -12.38 2.41 -4.83
N VAL A 161 -13.19 1.48 -4.35
CA VAL A 161 -13.82 0.45 -5.18
C VAL A 161 -15.29 0.80 -5.41
N PRO A 162 -15.66 1.27 -6.61
CA PRO A 162 -17.02 1.73 -6.88
C PRO A 162 -18.08 0.63 -6.75
N GLN A 163 -17.73 -0.63 -7.05
CA GLN A 163 -18.66 -1.76 -7.02
C GLN A 163 -19.12 -2.11 -5.60
N THR A 164 -18.24 -1.99 -4.62
CA THR A 164 -18.51 -2.30 -3.23
C THR A 164 -18.70 -1.07 -2.36
N GLN A 165 -18.41 0.12 -2.89
CA GLN A 165 -18.41 1.39 -2.15
C GLN A 165 -17.49 1.34 -0.92
N THR A 166 -16.33 0.68 -1.05
CA THR A 166 -15.34 0.51 0.01
C THR A 166 -13.99 1.11 -0.38
N LEU A 167 -13.11 1.27 0.60
CA LEU A 167 -11.72 1.66 0.37
C LEU A 167 -10.82 0.46 0.65
N TRP A 168 -9.80 0.27 -0.18
CA TRP A 168 -8.64 -0.56 0.15
C TRP A 168 -7.48 0.34 0.50
N VAL A 169 -6.73 -0.05 1.54
CA VAL A 169 -5.67 0.76 2.14
C VAL A 169 -4.48 -0.13 2.47
N THR A 170 -3.26 0.36 2.26
CA THR A 170 -2.07 -0.33 2.76
C THR A 170 -1.95 -0.17 4.27
N ALA A 171 -1.74 -1.25 4.99
CA ALA A 171 -1.52 -1.29 6.44
C ALA A 171 -0.06 -1.69 6.71
N LEU A 172 0.86 -0.72 6.62
CA LEU A 172 2.30 -0.96 6.59
C LEU A 172 2.84 -1.61 7.85
N SER A 173 2.40 -1.14 9.01
CA SER A 173 2.88 -1.64 10.31
C SER A 173 2.60 -3.13 10.55
N ILE A 174 1.66 -3.70 9.81
CA ILE A 174 1.24 -5.11 9.90
C ILE A 174 1.36 -5.85 8.57
N GLN A 175 2.00 -5.26 7.55
CA GLN A 175 2.23 -5.83 6.22
C GLN A 175 0.95 -6.43 5.60
N ALA A 176 -0.11 -5.64 5.54
CA ALA A 176 -1.41 -6.05 5.05
C ALA A 176 -2.05 -5.01 4.13
N LEU A 177 -3.03 -5.47 3.36
CA LEU A 177 -4.06 -4.64 2.74
C LEU A 177 -5.33 -4.75 3.59
N ALA A 178 -5.96 -3.63 3.89
CA ALA A 178 -7.22 -3.57 4.61
C ALA A 178 -8.33 -3.00 3.71
N GLU A 179 -9.42 -3.74 3.56
CA GLU A 179 -10.69 -3.20 3.06
C GLU A 179 -11.44 -2.58 4.23
N VAL A 180 -11.82 -1.33 4.09
CA VAL A 180 -12.50 -0.58 5.15
C VAL A 180 -13.80 0.07 4.66
N ASP A 181 -14.74 0.24 5.57
CA ASP A 181 -15.95 1.01 5.32
C ASP A 181 -15.61 2.52 5.35
N PRO A 182 -15.89 3.30 4.31
CA PRO A 182 -15.53 4.71 4.27
C PRO A 182 -16.27 5.58 5.31
N LYS A 183 -17.32 5.07 5.93
CA LYS A 183 -18.09 5.84 6.95
C LYS A 183 -17.38 5.94 8.29
N ASP A 184 -16.80 4.83 8.75
CA ASP A 184 -16.23 4.72 10.10
C ASP A 184 -14.82 4.07 10.12
N PHE A 185 -14.29 3.69 8.98
CA PHE A 185 -12.99 3.04 8.80
C PHE A 185 -12.86 1.69 9.53
N ARG A 186 -13.98 1.04 9.87
CA ARG A 186 -13.93 -0.33 10.38
C ARG A 186 -13.43 -1.28 9.31
N ILE A 187 -12.61 -2.21 9.73
CA ILE A 187 -12.05 -3.23 8.85
C ILE A 187 -13.16 -4.21 8.44
N LEU A 188 -13.35 -4.36 7.13
CA LEU A 188 -14.26 -5.34 6.53
C LEU A 188 -13.52 -6.63 6.18
N ARG A 189 -12.27 -6.48 5.74
CA ARG A 189 -11.42 -7.59 5.30
C ARG A 189 -9.94 -7.20 5.40
N MET A 190 -9.10 -8.21 5.60
CA MET A 190 -7.64 -8.03 5.50
C MET A 190 -7.02 -9.11 4.62
N ARG A 191 -5.94 -8.73 3.94
CA ARG A 191 -5.11 -9.64 3.14
C ARG A 191 -3.64 -9.38 3.44
N PRO A 192 -2.81 -10.44 3.57
CA PRO A 192 -1.37 -10.26 3.66
C PRO A 192 -0.82 -9.53 2.43
N ALA A 193 0.10 -8.62 2.65
CA ALA A 193 0.86 -7.93 1.61
C ALA A 193 2.36 -7.98 1.99
N PRO A 194 2.96 -9.19 2.00
CA PRO A 194 4.36 -9.33 2.37
C PRO A 194 5.25 -8.81 1.26
N GLY A 195 6.00 -7.77 1.55
CA GLY A 195 6.92 -7.11 0.63
C GLY A 195 7.50 -5.87 1.29
N ASP A 196 8.56 -5.33 0.67
CA ASP A 196 9.19 -4.13 1.21
C ASP A 196 8.47 -2.88 0.70
N ARG A 197 7.92 -2.15 1.67
CA ARG A 197 7.33 -0.83 1.46
C ARG A 197 6.18 -0.82 0.45
N ALA A 198 5.08 -1.52 0.77
CA ALA A 198 3.82 -1.41 0.02
C ALA A 198 3.40 0.07 -0.08
N HIS A 199 3.26 0.58 -1.33
CA HIS A 199 3.06 2.01 -1.56
C HIS A 199 1.85 2.29 -2.45
N GLY A 200 2.01 2.41 -3.75
CA GLY A 200 0.91 2.71 -4.67
C GLY A 200 -0.12 1.58 -4.72
N LEU A 201 -1.38 1.92 -4.78
CA LEU A 201 -2.50 0.98 -4.74
C LEU A 201 -3.58 1.43 -5.69
N ASP A 202 -4.08 0.51 -6.53
CA ASP A 202 -5.25 0.79 -7.37
C ASP A 202 -6.09 -0.46 -7.61
N TRP A 203 -7.31 -0.23 -8.08
CA TRP A 203 -8.30 -1.25 -8.40
C TRP A 203 -8.60 -1.27 -9.90
N ASP A 204 -8.44 -2.43 -10.53
CA ASP A 204 -8.81 -2.63 -11.91
C ASP A 204 -9.44 -3.99 -12.15
N ASN A 205 -10.61 -4.01 -12.79
CA ASN A 205 -11.30 -5.22 -13.25
C ASN A 205 -11.37 -6.36 -12.22
N GLY A 206 -11.72 -6.04 -10.97
CA GLY A 206 -11.89 -7.03 -9.92
C GLY A 206 -10.59 -7.47 -9.24
N ALA A 207 -9.46 -6.83 -9.52
CA ALA A 207 -8.18 -7.09 -8.91
C ALA A 207 -7.58 -5.85 -8.26
N ILE A 208 -6.79 -6.06 -7.23
CA ILE A 208 -5.95 -5.05 -6.61
C ILE A 208 -4.59 -5.08 -7.31
N TRP A 209 -4.09 -3.91 -7.68
CA TRP A 209 -2.72 -3.72 -8.11
C TRP A 209 -1.97 -2.97 -7.02
N LEU A 210 -0.89 -3.57 -6.53
CA LEU A 210 -0.09 -3.07 -5.41
C LEU A 210 1.37 -2.93 -5.82
N LEU A 211 1.88 -1.72 -5.69
CA LEU A 211 3.28 -1.39 -5.91
C LEU A 211 4.05 -1.51 -4.59
N PHE A 212 5.16 -2.25 -4.62
CA PHE A 212 6.15 -2.33 -3.55
C PHE A 212 7.37 -1.50 -3.95
N ALA A 213 7.53 -0.35 -3.30
CA ALA A 213 8.58 0.61 -3.64
C ALA A 213 9.98 0.08 -3.30
N GLY A 214 10.16 -0.62 -2.18
CA GLY A 214 11.44 -1.21 -1.81
C GLY A 214 11.84 -2.39 -2.69
N ASP A 215 10.87 -3.18 -3.12
CA ASP A 215 11.11 -4.35 -3.98
C ASP A 215 11.16 -4.01 -5.48
N HIS A 216 10.82 -2.79 -5.87
CA HIS A 216 10.70 -2.34 -7.26
C HIS A 216 9.82 -3.28 -8.11
N LEU A 217 8.61 -3.57 -7.63
CA LEU A 217 7.67 -4.42 -8.36
C LEU A 217 6.21 -4.02 -8.11
N VAL A 218 5.34 -4.45 -9.02
CA VAL A 218 3.89 -4.35 -8.88
C VAL A 218 3.29 -5.74 -8.90
N GLN A 219 2.39 -6.02 -7.98
CA GLN A 219 1.63 -7.27 -7.91
C GLN A 219 0.16 -7.03 -8.27
N LYS A 220 -0.39 -7.91 -9.11
CA LYS A 220 -1.83 -8.07 -9.27
C LYS A 220 -2.32 -9.11 -8.27
N ILE A 221 -3.29 -8.74 -7.45
CA ILE A 221 -3.76 -9.55 -6.31
C ILE A 221 -5.26 -9.81 -6.45
N ASP A 222 -5.67 -11.05 -6.27
CA ASP A 222 -7.08 -11.39 -6.09
C ASP A 222 -7.55 -10.95 -4.69
N PRO A 223 -8.48 -10.01 -4.57
CA PRO A 223 -8.93 -9.49 -3.27
C PRO A 223 -9.70 -10.52 -2.45
N ALA A 224 -10.30 -11.53 -3.10
CA ALA A 224 -11.05 -12.57 -2.40
C ALA A 224 -10.14 -13.55 -1.67
N SER A 225 -9.05 -13.98 -2.30
CA SER A 225 -8.12 -14.98 -1.74
C SER A 225 -6.81 -14.39 -1.22
N GLY A 226 -6.41 -13.20 -1.66
CA GLY A 226 -5.09 -12.61 -1.41
C GLY A 226 -3.97 -13.22 -2.28
N LYS A 227 -4.32 -14.07 -3.26
CA LYS A 227 -3.33 -14.69 -4.15
C LYS A 227 -2.76 -13.67 -5.13
N VAL A 228 -1.44 -13.72 -5.32
CA VAL A 228 -0.78 -12.97 -6.38
C VAL A 228 -1.05 -13.67 -7.71
N LEU A 229 -1.62 -12.93 -8.66
CA LEU A 229 -1.99 -13.39 -9.99
C LEU A 229 -0.92 -13.09 -11.03
N GLU A 230 -0.20 -11.98 -10.86
CA GLU A 230 0.86 -11.50 -11.77
C GLU A 230 1.85 -10.63 -11.00
N VAL A 231 3.11 -10.62 -11.46
CA VAL A 231 4.16 -9.72 -10.97
C VAL A 231 4.77 -8.97 -12.14
N VAL A 232 4.88 -7.65 -12.01
CA VAL A 232 5.63 -6.80 -12.94
C VAL A 232 6.82 -6.22 -12.22
N THR A 233 8.02 -6.45 -12.72
CA THR A 233 9.26 -5.94 -12.11
C THR A 233 9.73 -4.66 -12.80
N LEU A 234 10.23 -3.72 -11.99
CA LEU A 234 10.93 -2.53 -12.44
C LEU A 234 12.44 -2.66 -12.16
N SER A 235 13.24 -1.95 -12.92
CA SER A 235 14.70 -1.96 -12.69
C SER A 235 15.07 -0.95 -11.62
N ALA A 236 15.62 -1.42 -10.51
CA ALA A 236 16.06 -0.56 -9.41
C ALA A 236 17.20 0.42 -9.80
N THR A 237 17.85 0.21 -10.94
CA THR A 237 18.98 1.04 -11.40
C THR A 237 18.69 1.85 -12.65
N ALA A 238 17.71 1.44 -13.46
CA ALA A 238 17.39 2.09 -14.74
C ALA A 238 16.09 2.87 -14.70
N ASP A 239 15.11 2.41 -13.92
CA ASP A 239 13.80 3.04 -13.83
C ASP A 239 13.77 4.04 -12.66
N PRO A 240 12.96 5.12 -12.76
CA PRO A 240 12.70 6.04 -11.67
C PRO A 240 12.11 5.33 -10.43
N ASP A 241 12.40 5.86 -9.24
CA ASP A 241 12.01 5.28 -7.95
C ASP A 241 10.48 5.26 -7.77
N PRO A 242 9.83 4.08 -7.76
CA PRO A 242 8.37 4.02 -7.84
C PRO A 242 7.71 4.23 -6.48
N HIS A 243 6.67 5.10 -6.45
CA HIS A 243 5.89 5.38 -5.25
C HIS A 243 4.37 5.26 -5.48
N GLY A 244 3.63 6.35 -5.45
CA GLY A 244 2.19 6.31 -5.74
C GLY A 244 1.90 5.82 -7.15
N MET A 245 0.84 5.06 -7.34
CA MET A 245 0.44 4.56 -8.65
C MET A 245 -1.07 4.67 -8.87
N CYS A 246 -1.46 4.70 -10.15
CA CYS A 246 -2.84 4.51 -10.59
C CYS A 246 -2.88 3.82 -11.96
N ILE A 247 -4.07 3.39 -12.38
CA ILE A 247 -4.31 2.71 -13.65
C ILE A 247 -5.20 3.58 -14.52
N HIS A 248 -4.77 3.80 -15.78
CA HIS A 248 -5.55 4.52 -16.76
C HIS A 248 -5.23 4.05 -18.16
N ASP A 249 -6.28 3.80 -18.96
CA ASP A 249 -6.21 3.47 -20.39
C ASP A 249 -5.18 2.36 -20.72
N GLY A 250 -5.21 1.28 -19.95
CA GLY A 250 -4.32 0.11 -20.12
C GLY A 250 -2.87 0.34 -19.71
N TYR A 251 -2.57 1.43 -19.00
CA TYR A 251 -1.27 1.71 -18.41
C TYR A 251 -1.34 1.76 -16.89
N ILE A 252 -0.28 1.32 -16.26
CA ILE A 252 0.04 1.67 -14.88
C ILE A 252 0.89 2.93 -14.92
N TYR A 253 0.43 3.98 -14.26
CA TYR A 253 1.18 5.19 -13.98
C TYR A 253 1.75 5.11 -12.58
N TYR A 254 2.96 5.63 -12.39
CA TYR A 254 3.55 5.81 -11.07
C TYR A 254 4.36 7.10 -11.00
N CYS A 255 4.53 7.65 -9.80
CA CYS A 255 5.36 8.82 -9.59
C CYS A 255 6.75 8.43 -9.09
N ASP A 256 7.75 9.15 -9.61
CA ASP A 256 9.13 9.16 -9.12
C ASP A 256 9.21 10.15 -7.95
N ALA A 257 9.12 9.66 -6.75
CA ALA A 257 9.24 10.48 -5.56
C ALA A 257 10.68 10.91 -5.25
N GLY A 258 11.65 10.42 -6.00
CA GLY A 258 13.07 10.75 -5.97
C GLY A 258 13.61 11.13 -4.60
N LEU A 259 14.28 10.24 -3.91
CA LEU A 259 14.81 10.48 -2.56
C LEU A 259 15.74 11.71 -2.45
N THR A 260 16.17 12.26 -3.59
CA THR A 260 17.06 13.41 -3.69
C THR A 260 16.32 14.77 -3.76
N ALA A 261 15.04 14.77 -4.10
CA ALA A 261 14.24 15.99 -4.24
C ALA A 261 13.57 16.37 -2.90
N THR A 262 14.35 16.72 -1.90
CA THR A 262 13.84 17.06 -0.56
C THR A 262 13.95 18.55 -0.21
N THR A 263 14.56 19.34 -1.09
CA THR A 263 14.83 20.75 -0.84
C THR A 263 13.93 21.60 -1.75
N PRO A 264 13.28 22.65 -1.23
CA PRO A 264 12.59 23.63 -2.07
C PRO A 264 13.48 24.12 -3.22
N GLY A 265 12.99 24.09 -4.44
CA GLY A 265 13.75 24.42 -5.66
C GLY A 265 14.42 23.22 -6.34
N SER A 266 14.31 22.01 -5.80
CA SER A 266 14.70 20.77 -6.52
C SER A 266 13.86 20.59 -7.79
N ALA A 267 14.42 19.88 -8.78
CA ALA A 267 13.66 19.54 -9.99
C ALA A 267 12.50 18.58 -9.64
N PRO A 268 11.30 18.81 -10.19
CA PRO A 268 10.17 17.92 -9.99
C PRO A 268 10.46 16.48 -10.41
N GLY A 269 9.88 15.52 -9.69
CA GLY A 269 9.89 14.11 -10.06
C GLY A 269 9.20 13.87 -11.41
N TRP A 270 9.38 12.67 -11.95
CA TRP A 270 8.68 12.26 -13.15
C TRP A 270 7.35 11.55 -12.81
N ILE A 271 6.36 11.76 -13.65
CA ILE A 271 5.27 10.80 -13.80
C ILE A 271 5.70 9.83 -14.89
N CYS A 272 5.74 8.56 -14.51
CA CYS A 272 6.16 7.46 -15.36
C CYS A 272 4.98 6.55 -15.65
N ARG A 273 5.10 5.73 -16.71
CA ARG A 273 4.07 4.74 -17.03
C ARG A 273 4.66 3.52 -17.73
N PHE A 274 3.94 2.43 -17.69
CA PHE A 274 4.21 1.24 -18.49
C PHE A 274 2.89 0.51 -18.80
N LYS A 275 2.87 -0.24 -19.91
CA LYS A 275 1.68 -1.00 -20.32
C LYS A 275 1.38 -2.13 -19.35
N MET A 276 0.11 -2.37 -19.09
CA MET A 276 -0.37 -3.49 -18.28
C MET A 276 -0.16 -4.84 -18.99
N VAL A 277 -0.16 -4.88 -20.31
CA VAL A 277 0.08 -6.08 -21.15
C VAL A 277 1.00 -5.72 -22.30
#